data_ac430a9b42b36ea67e92914c1c76cb94
#
_entry.id   ac430a9b42b36ea67e92914c1c76cb94
#
_cell.length_a   1.000
_cell.length_b   1.000
_cell.length_c   1.000
_cell.angle_alpha   90.00
_cell.angle_beta   90.00
_cell.angle_gamma   90.00
#
_symmetry.space_group_name_H-M   'P 1'
#
loop_
_entity.id
_entity.type
_entity.pdbx_description
1 polymer ?
#
loop_
_entity_poly.entity_id
_entity_poly.type
_entity_poly.pdbx_seq_one_letter_code
_entity_poly.pdbx_strand_id
1 'polypeptide(L)'
;NGAVRAMVSRPGYDPNWFVHGISSKNWNSINNDPNYPMNNKVITGEYPPGSTFKIVTGSAAFELKKVGLNEPIFDGGFHPMVPTMGNAGGEVLGWLTFIKALAMSDNVYFYELGYRVGIDNIEKYAHIFGFGERTGIDLEGESKGLVASKKVKREIWDEDWRLGDTFNAAIGQGFNLTTPIQLSVMLSIVANGGTKYQPYLVDSIINSDGSLFEKPKRAEGKHIDVSQQTIDYIRMGMSATTQEGGTASYFAGLPKPIAGKTGTAENSHGRDHGLFVAYGPVDDPELVVVCIVEQGGFGSVAAGPIVYKAFEEFFQERGYMPRPDKAAPKKDTIQ
;
A
#
# COMPACT_ATOMS: atom_id res chain seq x y z
N ASN A 1 -14.97 -4.70 3.89
CA ASN A 1 -15.90 -5.65 3.25
C ASN A 1 -15.36 -6.28 1.96
N GLY A 2 -14.19 -5.89 1.46
CA GLY A 2 -13.53 -6.43 0.26
C GLY A 2 -14.01 -5.89 -1.09
N ALA A 3 -15.03 -5.04 -1.15
CA ALA A 3 -15.52 -4.49 -2.41
C ALA A 3 -14.47 -3.59 -3.08
N VAL A 4 -14.07 -3.92 -4.31
CA VAL A 4 -13.20 -3.06 -5.13
C VAL A 4 -14.06 -2.00 -5.81
N ARG A 5 -13.84 -0.73 -5.46
CA ARG A 5 -14.60 0.42 -6.00
C ARG A 5 -13.99 0.96 -7.28
N ALA A 6 -12.68 0.91 -7.39
CA ALA A 6 -11.92 1.30 -8.58
C ALA A 6 -10.62 0.50 -8.66
N MET A 7 -10.24 0.12 -9.87
CA MET A 7 -8.98 -0.54 -10.17
C MET A 7 -8.42 0.09 -11.45
N VAL A 8 -7.24 0.71 -11.37
CA VAL A 8 -6.65 1.47 -12.48
C VAL A 8 -5.20 1.06 -12.67
N SER A 9 -4.85 0.63 -13.88
CA SER A 9 -3.48 0.39 -14.31
C SER A 9 -3.14 1.31 -15.48
N ARG A 10 -1.99 1.99 -15.43
CA ARG A 10 -1.53 2.92 -16.46
C ARG A 10 -0.07 2.60 -16.87
N PRO A 11 0.32 2.90 -18.14
CA PRO A 11 -0.55 3.26 -19.23
C PRO A 11 -1.57 2.15 -19.53
N GLY A 12 -2.68 2.50 -20.16
CA GLY A 12 -3.67 1.55 -20.64
C GLY A 12 -3.77 1.59 -22.17
N TYR A 13 -4.74 0.90 -22.69
CA TYR A 13 -5.06 0.88 -24.10
C TYR A 13 -6.58 1.05 -24.30
N ASP A 14 -7.00 1.36 -25.52
CA ASP A 14 -8.42 1.40 -25.88
C ASP A 14 -8.93 -0.04 -26.14
N PRO A 15 -9.81 -0.59 -25.28
CA PRO A 15 -10.34 -1.95 -25.45
C PRO A 15 -11.16 -2.10 -26.73
N ASN A 16 -11.68 -1.00 -27.31
CA ASN A 16 -12.40 -1.05 -28.56
C ASN A 16 -11.52 -1.47 -29.76
N TRP A 17 -10.20 -1.37 -29.63
CA TRP A 17 -9.29 -1.88 -30.65
C TRP A 17 -9.42 -3.38 -30.90
N PHE A 18 -9.97 -4.13 -29.96
CA PHE A 18 -10.15 -5.57 -30.06
C PHE A 18 -11.52 -5.96 -30.62
N VAL A 19 -12.45 -5.02 -30.76
CA VAL A 19 -13.76 -5.26 -31.36
C VAL A 19 -13.58 -5.54 -32.84
N HIS A 20 -13.98 -6.75 -33.29
CA HIS A 20 -13.82 -7.25 -34.68
C HIS A 20 -12.34 -7.45 -35.13
N GLY A 21 -11.40 -7.51 -34.18
CA GLY A 21 -9.97 -7.71 -34.46
C GLY A 21 -9.15 -6.43 -34.34
N ILE A 22 -7.92 -6.57 -33.88
CA ILE A 22 -7.00 -5.43 -33.69
C ILE A 22 -6.13 -5.25 -34.96
N SER A 23 -5.92 -4.00 -35.37
CA SER A 23 -5.00 -3.69 -36.47
C SER A 23 -3.52 -3.98 -36.05
N SER A 24 -2.68 -4.35 -37.00
CA SER A 24 -1.24 -4.56 -36.75
C SER A 24 -0.57 -3.32 -36.16
N LYS A 25 -1.01 -2.11 -36.53
CA LYS A 25 -0.49 -0.85 -35.98
C LYS A 25 -0.79 -0.74 -34.49
N ASN A 26 -2.04 -0.94 -34.09
CA ASN A 26 -2.47 -0.84 -32.67
C ASN A 26 -1.87 -1.97 -31.85
N TRP A 27 -1.81 -3.19 -32.40
CA TRP A 27 -1.16 -4.33 -31.73
C TRP A 27 0.31 -4.03 -31.45
N ASN A 28 1.06 -3.59 -32.43
CA ASN A 28 2.48 -3.28 -32.27
C ASN A 28 2.69 -2.13 -31.26
N SER A 29 1.79 -1.16 -31.19
CA SER A 29 1.92 -0.05 -30.24
C SER A 29 1.75 -0.49 -28.78
N ILE A 30 0.89 -1.46 -28.48
CA ILE A 30 0.70 -1.96 -27.11
C ILE A 30 1.65 -3.10 -26.76
N ASN A 31 1.98 -3.95 -27.74
CA ASN A 31 2.83 -5.12 -27.50
C ASN A 31 4.32 -4.77 -27.32
N ASN A 32 4.76 -3.68 -27.94
CA ASN A 32 6.14 -3.20 -27.86
C ASN A 32 6.32 -2.02 -26.88
N ASP A 33 5.28 -1.61 -26.17
CA ASP A 33 5.39 -0.56 -25.17
C ASP A 33 6.13 -1.09 -23.92
N PRO A 34 7.28 -0.48 -23.55
CA PRO A 34 8.06 -0.92 -22.40
C PRO A 34 7.33 -0.75 -21.03
N ASN A 35 6.22 -0.04 -21.02
CA ASN A 35 5.38 0.13 -19.83
C ASN A 35 4.28 -0.93 -19.69
N TYR A 36 4.23 -1.90 -20.62
CA TYR A 36 3.32 -3.06 -20.56
C TYR A 36 1.84 -2.70 -20.33
N PRO A 37 1.20 -1.92 -21.23
CA PRO A 37 -0.18 -1.42 -21.03
C PRO A 37 -1.25 -2.52 -20.92
N MET A 38 -0.96 -3.74 -21.37
CA MET A 38 -1.87 -4.88 -21.23
C MET A 38 -1.82 -5.55 -19.85
N ASN A 39 -0.79 -5.26 -19.05
CA ASN A 39 -0.68 -5.86 -17.72
C ASN A 39 -1.56 -5.10 -16.72
N ASN A 40 -2.40 -5.83 -16.00
CA ASN A 40 -3.09 -5.27 -14.86
C ASN A 40 -2.11 -5.22 -13.65
N LYS A 41 -1.35 -4.13 -13.58
CA LYS A 41 -0.32 -3.95 -12.55
C LYS A 41 -0.86 -3.99 -11.12
N VAL A 42 -2.16 -3.81 -10.93
CA VAL A 42 -2.79 -3.87 -9.59
C VAL A 42 -2.71 -5.28 -8.99
N ILE A 43 -2.80 -6.30 -9.83
CA ILE A 43 -2.78 -7.71 -9.41
C ILE A 43 -1.51 -8.46 -9.83
N THR A 44 -0.79 -7.96 -10.83
CA THR A 44 0.41 -8.64 -11.38
C THR A 44 1.71 -7.90 -11.11
N GLY A 45 1.67 -6.57 -10.88
CA GLY A 45 2.86 -5.78 -10.61
C GLY A 45 3.40 -6.06 -9.21
N GLU A 46 4.66 -6.47 -9.13
CA GLU A 46 5.35 -6.77 -7.89
C GLU A 46 6.36 -5.66 -7.58
N TYR A 47 6.16 -4.97 -6.46
CA TYR A 47 6.97 -3.84 -6.03
C TYR A 47 7.44 -4.04 -4.60
N PRO A 48 8.64 -3.58 -4.22
CA PRO A 48 8.99 -3.46 -2.81
C PRO A 48 7.96 -2.56 -2.12
N PRO A 49 7.36 -3.00 -0.99
CA PRO A 49 6.37 -2.18 -0.29
C PRO A 49 6.96 -0.92 0.35
N GLY A 50 8.27 -0.87 0.52
CA GLY A 50 8.96 0.24 1.17
C GLY A 50 8.37 0.54 2.55
N SER A 51 8.40 1.79 2.97
CA SER A 51 7.94 2.21 4.30
C SER A 51 6.47 1.92 4.62
N THR A 52 5.64 1.45 3.68
CA THR A 52 4.29 0.96 4.00
C THR A 52 4.34 -0.34 4.80
N PHE A 53 5.41 -1.13 4.66
CA PHE A 53 5.63 -2.37 5.39
C PHE A 53 5.96 -2.15 6.88
N LYS A 54 6.32 -0.94 7.28
CA LYS A 54 6.53 -0.57 8.69
C LYS A 54 5.30 -0.81 9.57
N ILE A 55 4.11 -0.85 8.96
CA ILE A 55 2.86 -1.28 9.60
C ILE A 55 2.99 -2.72 10.10
N VAL A 56 3.50 -3.63 9.28
CA VAL A 56 3.71 -5.04 9.64
C VAL A 56 4.79 -5.20 10.71
N THR A 57 5.93 -4.55 10.53
CA THR A 57 7.06 -4.59 11.48
C THR A 57 6.66 -4.03 12.85
N GLY A 58 5.93 -2.90 12.86
CA GLY A 58 5.40 -2.31 14.07
C GLY A 58 4.39 -3.22 14.77
N SER A 59 3.48 -3.84 14.03
CA SER A 59 2.53 -4.80 14.58
C SER A 59 3.23 -5.99 15.22
N ALA A 60 4.21 -6.58 14.54
CA ALA A 60 5.01 -7.67 15.08
C ALA A 60 5.74 -7.26 16.37
N ALA A 61 6.30 -6.05 16.42
CA ALA A 61 7.01 -5.55 17.59
C ALA A 61 6.09 -5.39 18.82
N PHE A 62 4.85 -4.90 18.63
CA PHE A 62 3.89 -4.78 19.72
C PHE A 62 3.37 -6.15 20.18
N GLU A 63 2.95 -7.03 19.28
CA GLU A 63 2.45 -8.36 19.61
C GLU A 63 3.48 -9.19 20.38
N LEU A 64 4.75 -9.06 20.02
CA LEU A 64 5.85 -9.75 20.67
C LEU A 64 6.41 -8.99 21.91
N LYS A 65 5.78 -7.86 22.27
CA LYS A 65 6.20 -6.98 23.39
C LYS A 65 7.68 -6.56 23.30
N LYS A 66 8.14 -6.30 22.06
CA LYS A 66 9.53 -5.86 21.79
C LYS A 66 9.70 -4.35 21.89
N VAL A 67 8.59 -3.61 21.97
CA VAL A 67 8.57 -2.15 22.14
C VAL A 67 7.30 -1.71 22.87
N GLY A 68 7.41 -0.67 23.70
CA GLY A 68 6.27 0.04 24.28
C GLY A 68 5.86 1.22 23.41
N LEU A 69 4.57 1.61 23.42
CA LEU A 69 4.05 2.74 22.62
C LEU A 69 4.85 4.03 22.82
N ASN A 70 5.19 4.32 24.08
CA ASN A 70 5.92 5.53 24.49
C ASN A 70 7.42 5.26 24.77
N GLU A 71 7.92 4.08 24.43
CA GLU A 71 9.33 3.76 24.56
C GLU A 71 10.14 4.58 23.54
N PRO A 72 11.09 5.42 24.00
CA PRO A 72 11.90 6.22 23.09
C PRO A 72 13.05 5.39 22.52
N ILE A 73 13.30 5.51 21.22
CA ILE A 73 14.49 5.00 20.55
C ILE A 73 15.21 6.20 19.94
N PHE A 74 16.53 6.23 20.03
CA PHE A 74 17.34 7.33 19.52
C PHE A 74 17.71 7.10 18.06
N ASP A 75 17.34 8.04 17.21
CA ASP A 75 17.79 8.13 15.82
C ASP A 75 18.98 9.10 15.73
N GLY A 76 20.16 8.54 15.45
CA GLY A 76 21.40 9.28 15.19
C GLY A 76 21.71 9.41 13.69
N GLY A 77 20.73 9.18 12.80
CA GLY A 77 20.88 9.22 11.35
C GLY A 77 21.23 7.87 10.73
N PHE A 78 21.73 6.93 11.51
CA PHE A 78 22.05 5.55 11.11
C PHE A 78 21.95 4.59 12.29
N HIS A 79 21.78 3.30 12.00
CA HIS A 79 21.73 2.27 13.05
C HIS A 79 23.14 1.89 13.49
N PRO A 80 23.47 1.90 14.81
CA PRO A 80 24.84 1.69 15.32
C PRO A 80 25.48 0.38 14.88
N MET A 81 24.69 -0.70 14.74
CA MET A 81 25.21 -2.02 14.33
C MET A 81 25.49 -2.11 12.83
N VAL A 82 24.88 -1.25 12.00
CA VAL A 82 25.09 -1.22 10.55
C VAL A 82 25.13 0.25 10.09
N PRO A 83 26.28 0.93 10.25
CA PRO A 83 26.40 2.38 10.00
C PRO A 83 26.16 2.83 8.57
N THR A 84 26.04 1.91 7.62
CA THR A 84 25.65 2.18 6.23
C THR A 84 24.15 2.25 6.02
N MET A 85 23.33 1.91 7.04
CA MET A 85 21.88 1.89 6.98
C MET A 85 21.30 3.01 7.84
N GLY A 86 20.66 3.95 7.19
CA GLY A 86 20.14 5.17 7.82
C GLY A 86 18.86 5.67 7.17
N ASN A 87 18.49 6.88 7.55
CA ASN A 87 17.36 7.58 6.97
C ASN A 87 17.64 8.06 5.55
N ALA A 88 16.59 8.20 4.74
CA ALA A 88 16.69 8.84 3.44
C ALA A 88 17.22 10.28 3.61
N GLY A 89 18.25 10.63 2.84
CA GLY A 89 18.88 11.95 2.96
C GLY A 89 19.78 12.15 4.19
N GLY A 90 19.97 11.13 5.02
CA GLY A 90 20.86 11.21 6.20
C GLY A 90 20.27 12.05 7.35
N GLU A 91 18.95 12.19 7.42
CA GLU A 91 18.27 12.95 8.47
C GLU A 91 18.53 12.35 9.86
N VAL A 92 18.65 13.20 10.87
CA VAL A 92 18.79 12.84 12.29
C VAL A 92 17.58 13.39 13.04
N LEU A 93 16.72 12.49 13.54
CA LEU A 93 15.45 12.90 14.17
C LEU A 93 15.48 12.83 15.71
N GLY A 94 16.58 12.33 16.31
CA GLY A 94 16.78 12.27 17.76
C GLY A 94 15.88 11.23 18.44
N TRP A 95 15.35 11.56 19.62
CA TRP A 95 14.50 10.64 20.38
C TRP A 95 13.08 10.58 19.81
N LEU A 96 12.66 9.39 19.39
CA LEU A 96 11.35 9.13 18.79
C LEU A 96 10.59 8.05 19.57
N THR A 97 9.29 8.24 19.72
CA THR A 97 8.36 7.17 20.08
C THR A 97 7.74 6.59 18.81
N PHE A 98 7.06 5.44 18.93
CA PHE A 98 6.50 4.73 17.78
C PHE A 98 5.62 5.60 16.87
N ILE A 99 4.69 6.37 17.46
CA ILE A 99 3.76 7.21 16.68
C ILE A 99 4.54 8.21 15.82
N LYS A 100 5.51 8.91 16.40
CA LYS A 100 6.31 9.89 15.69
C LYS A 100 7.21 9.23 14.64
N ALA A 101 7.83 8.08 14.97
CA ALA A 101 8.67 7.34 14.03
C ALA A 101 7.88 6.83 12.81
N LEU A 102 6.64 6.36 13.01
CA LEU A 102 5.78 5.94 11.91
C LEU A 102 5.32 7.15 11.07
N ALA A 103 4.95 8.26 11.72
CA ALA A 103 4.51 9.50 11.07
C ALA A 103 5.61 10.15 10.22
N MET A 104 6.84 10.19 10.74
CA MET A 104 8.03 10.72 10.05
C MET A 104 8.66 9.71 9.10
N SER A 105 8.17 8.47 9.13
CA SER A 105 8.74 7.36 8.32
C SER A 105 10.22 7.05 8.63
N ASP A 106 10.64 7.21 9.89
CA ASP A 106 11.99 6.99 10.34
C ASP A 106 12.47 5.54 10.06
N ASN A 107 13.63 5.38 9.43
CA ASN A 107 14.19 4.06 9.14
C ASN A 107 14.93 3.48 10.34
N VAL A 108 15.70 4.30 11.06
CA VAL A 108 16.56 3.85 12.16
C VAL A 108 15.73 3.23 13.28
N TYR A 109 14.60 3.84 13.62
CA TYR A 109 13.62 3.27 14.55
C TYR A 109 13.16 1.88 14.11
N PHE A 110 12.80 1.72 12.83
CA PHE A 110 12.29 0.46 12.30
C PHE A 110 13.38 -0.59 12.05
N TYR A 111 14.64 -0.20 11.84
CA TYR A 111 15.78 -1.12 11.88
C TYR A 111 15.93 -1.73 13.27
N GLU A 112 15.86 -0.89 14.31
CA GLU A 112 15.90 -1.37 15.70
C GLU A 112 14.72 -2.31 16.00
N LEU A 113 13.50 -1.98 15.56
CA LEU A 113 12.37 -2.91 15.69
C LEU A 113 12.63 -4.22 14.94
N GLY A 114 13.14 -4.15 13.72
CA GLY A 114 13.51 -5.32 12.93
C GLY A 114 14.54 -6.21 13.63
N TYR A 115 15.55 -5.61 14.26
CA TYR A 115 16.53 -6.30 15.08
C TYR A 115 15.90 -7.04 16.26
N ARG A 116 15.03 -6.37 17.01
CA ARG A 116 14.35 -6.93 18.19
C ARG A 116 13.34 -8.04 17.84
N VAL A 117 12.67 -7.91 16.70
CA VAL A 117 11.65 -8.84 16.22
C VAL A 117 12.28 -10.07 15.55
N GLY A 118 13.29 -9.86 14.72
CA GLY A 118 13.94 -10.88 13.91
C GLY A 118 13.13 -11.28 12.68
N ILE A 119 13.84 -11.76 11.63
CA ILE A 119 13.23 -12.02 10.31
C ILE A 119 12.14 -13.09 10.36
N ASP A 120 12.30 -14.14 11.14
CA ASP A 120 11.31 -15.24 11.18
C ASP A 120 9.93 -14.75 11.69
N ASN A 121 9.93 -13.77 12.60
CA ASN A 121 8.69 -13.14 13.06
C ASN A 121 8.18 -12.09 12.06
N ILE A 122 9.05 -11.32 11.41
CA ILE A 122 8.66 -10.39 10.34
C ILE A 122 7.95 -11.17 9.22
N GLU A 123 8.52 -12.29 8.76
CA GLU A 123 7.91 -13.21 7.79
C GLU A 123 6.53 -13.68 8.26
N LYS A 124 6.43 -14.18 9.51
CA LYS A 124 5.16 -14.63 10.09
C LYS A 124 4.08 -13.55 10.03
N TYR A 125 4.40 -12.34 10.48
CA TYR A 125 3.41 -11.25 10.50
C TYR A 125 3.10 -10.72 9.10
N ALA A 126 4.04 -10.77 8.16
CA ALA A 126 3.75 -10.47 6.75
C ALA A 126 2.66 -11.40 6.19
N HIS A 127 2.75 -12.70 6.44
CA HIS A 127 1.72 -13.66 6.04
C HIS A 127 0.37 -13.42 6.76
N ILE A 128 0.38 -13.06 8.05
CA ILE A 128 -0.83 -12.70 8.80
C ILE A 128 -1.56 -11.53 8.11
N PHE A 129 -0.83 -10.53 7.61
CA PHE A 129 -1.38 -9.40 6.88
C PHE A 129 -1.70 -9.69 5.40
N GLY A 130 -1.44 -10.91 4.90
CA GLY A 130 -1.82 -11.37 3.57
C GLY A 130 -0.75 -11.20 2.48
N PHE A 131 0.51 -10.92 2.86
CA PHE A 131 1.62 -10.91 1.92
C PHE A 131 2.12 -12.32 1.60
N GLY A 132 2.70 -12.50 0.41
CA GLY A 132 3.24 -13.78 -0.03
C GLY A 132 2.21 -14.80 -0.48
N GLU A 133 0.93 -14.42 -0.55
CA GLU A 133 -0.18 -15.26 -1.02
C GLU A 133 -1.11 -14.46 -1.95
N ARG A 134 -1.86 -15.16 -2.80
CA ARG A 134 -2.91 -14.52 -3.60
C ARG A 134 -4.04 -14.06 -2.70
N THR A 135 -4.62 -12.89 -3.00
CA THR A 135 -5.77 -12.37 -2.24
C THR A 135 -7.05 -13.12 -2.56
N GLY A 136 -7.07 -13.81 -3.70
CA GLY A 136 -8.23 -14.55 -4.20
C GLY A 136 -9.27 -13.66 -4.86
N ILE A 137 -8.88 -12.47 -5.34
CA ILE A 137 -9.76 -11.61 -6.14
C ILE A 137 -10.33 -12.40 -7.34
N ASP A 138 -11.55 -12.08 -7.74
CA ASP A 138 -12.27 -12.70 -8.87
C ASP A 138 -11.70 -12.29 -10.25
N LEU A 139 -10.37 -12.29 -10.37
CA LEU A 139 -9.59 -12.07 -11.60
C LEU A 139 -8.49 -13.12 -11.74
N GLU A 140 -8.21 -13.50 -12.98
CA GLU A 140 -7.10 -14.40 -13.28
C GLU A 140 -5.74 -13.67 -13.33
N GLY A 141 -4.66 -14.44 -13.15
CA GLY A 141 -3.29 -13.94 -13.30
C GLY A 141 -2.73 -13.21 -12.08
N GLU A 142 -3.40 -13.27 -10.91
CA GLU A 142 -2.91 -12.63 -9.70
C GLU A 142 -1.55 -13.18 -9.27
N SER A 143 -0.58 -12.30 -9.00
CA SER A 143 0.70 -12.64 -8.42
C SER A 143 0.63 -12.73 -6.89
N LYS A 144 1.44 -13.62 -6.32
CA LYS A 144 1.52 -13.81 -4.87
C LYS A 144 2.52 -12.89 -4.18
N GLY A 145 3.35 -12.16 -4.95
CA GLY A 145 4.47 -11.43 -4.38
C GLY A 145 5.53 -12.34 -3.74
N LEU A 146 6.40 -11.74 -2.94
CA LEU A 146 7.46 -12.44 -2.23
C LEU A 146 7.63 -11.85 -0.83
N VAL A 147 7.69 -12.69 0.20
CA VAL A 147 8.04 -12.28 1.55
C VAL A 147 9.49 -12.64 1.84
N ALA A 148 10.25 -11.67 2.30
CA ALA A 148 11.64 -11.85 2.67
C ALA A 148 11.78 -12.89 3.80
N SER A 149 12.63 -13.89 3.59
CA SER A 149 12.94 -14.92 4.58
C SER A 149 14.29 -15.56 4.32
N LYS A 150 14.84 -16.22 5.34
CA LYS A 150 16.08 -17.01 5.22
C LYS A 150 15.98 -18.06 4.13
N LYS A 151 14.80 -18.71 4.04
CA LYS A 151 14.51 -19.73 3.03
C LYS A 151 14.55 -19.13 1.62
N VAL A 152 13.83 -18.04 1.41
CA VAL A 152 13.78 -17.34 0.10
C VAL A 152 15.18 -16.92 -0.35
N LYS A 153 15.96 -16.32 0.55
CA LYS A 153 17.33 -15.92 0.20
C LYS A 153 18.20 -17.11 -0.21
N ARG A 154 18.12 -18.20 0.55
CA ARG A 154 18.88 -19.43 0.24
C ARG A 154 18.45 -20.06 -1.09
N GLU A 155 17.15 -20.12 -1.36
CA GLU A 155 16.63 -20.77 -2.58
C GLU A 155 16.90 -19.97 -3.86
N ILE A 156 16.88 -18.63 -3.80
CA ILE A 156 16.96 -17.79 -4.99
C ILE A 156 18.39 -17.30 -5.24
N TRP A 157 19.16 -16.99 -4.19
CA TRP A 157 20.50 -16.39 -4.28
C TRP A 157 21.64 -17.30 -3.78
N ASP A 158 21.31 -18.45 -3.19
CA ASP A 158 22.27 -19.38 -2.56
C ASP A 158 23.19 -18.69 -1.53
N GLU A 159 22.63 -17.76 -0.77
CA GLU A 159 23.34 -17.01 0.25
C GLU A 159 22.71 -17.19 1.64
N ASP A 160 23.55 -17.05 2.70
CA ASP A 160 23.08 -17.00 4.07
C ASP A 160 22.48 -15.63 4.42
N TRP A 161 21.50 -15.66 5.31
CA TRP A 161 20.86 -14.45 5.84
C TRP A 161 21.81 -13.64 6.70
N ARG A 162 21.85 -12.31 6.48
CA ARG A 162 22.67 -11.35 7.25
C ARG A 162 21.78 -10.36 7.98
N LEU A 163 22.34 -9.68 9.01
CA LEU A 163 21.59 -8.67 9.75
C LEU A 163 21.06 -7.53 8.88
N GLY A 164 21.83 -7.09 7.89
CA GLY A 164 21.38 -6.06 6.92
C GLY A 164 20.15 -6.48 6.13
N ASP A 165 19.99 -7.78 5.83
CA ASP A 165 18.79 -8.29 5.18
C ASP A 165 17.56 -8.13 6.08
N THR A 166 17.70 -8.34 7.40
CA THR A 166 16.62 -8.11 8.38
C THR A 166 16.23 -6.63 8.43
N PHE A 167 17.20 -5.72 8.39
CA PHE A 167 16.94 -4.29 8.39
C PHE A 167 16.19 -3.86 7.12
N ASN A 168 16.67 -4.28 5.95
CA ASN A 168 15.97 -4.03 4.69
C ASN A 168 14.55 -4.60 4.71
N ALA A 169 14.38 -5.84 5.17
CA ALA A 169 13.06 -6.46 5.26
C ALA A 169 12.12 -5.70 6.21
N ALA A 170 12.62 -5.19 7.34
CA ALA A 170 11.84 -4.46 8.34
C ALA A 170 11.23 -3.15 7.81
N ILE A 171 11.83 -2.55 6.80
CA ILE A 171 11.33 -1.33 6.14
C ILE A 171 10.72 -1.61 4.76
N GLY A 172 10.48 -2.89 4.44
CA GLY A 172 9.82 -3.31 3.19
C GLY A 172 10.69 -3.20 1.94
N GLN A 173 12.00 -3.31 2.11
CA GLN A 173 12.99 -3.35 1.03
C GLN A 173 13.61 -4.76 0.91
N GLY A 174 14.66 -4.88 0.13
CA GLY A 174 15.38 -6.13 -0.08
C GLY A 174 14.55 -7.15 -0.86
N PHE A 175 14.25 -8.30 -0.25
CA PHE A 175 13.57 -9.41 -0.91
C PHE A 175 12.03 -9.32 -0.83
N ASN A 176 11.45 -8.29 -0.21
CA ASN A 176 10.00 -8.12 -0.16
C ASN A 176 9.47 -7.59 -1.49
N LEU A 177 8.50 -8.30 -2.06
CA LEU A 177 7.73 -7.86 -3.23
C LEU A 177 6.24 -8.03 -2.95
N THR A 178 5.45 -7.02 -3.28
CA THR A 178 4.01 -7.01 -3.05
C THR A 178 3.26 -6.41 -4.23
N THR A 179 2.02 -6.85 -4.41
CA THR A 179 1.11 -6.23 -5.37
C THR A 179 0.30 -5.11 -4.73
N PRO A 180 -0.18 -4.11 -5.50
CA PRO A 180 -1.09 -3.09 -4.98
C PRO A 180 -2.34 -3.64 -4.30
N ILE A 181 -2.89 -4.77 -4.80
CA ILE A 181 -4.06 -5.39 -4.18
C ILE A 181 -3.73 -5.98 -2.80
N GLN A 182 -2.55 -6.56 -2.60
CA GLN A 182 -2.10 -7.04 -1.29
C GLN A 182 -1.93 -5.89 -0.30
N LEU A 183 -1.38 -4.75 -0.73
CA LEU A 183 -1.31 -3.53 0.09
C LEU A 183 -2.72 -3.04 0.47
N SER A 184 -3.69 -3.15 -0.45
CA SER A 184 -5.09 -2.79 -0.18
C SER A 184 -5.73 -3.71 0.86
N VAL A 185 -5.44 -5.01 0.82
CA VAL A 185 -5.89 -6.00 1.82
C VAL A 185 -5.28 -5.69 3.19
N MET A 186 -3.96 -5.51 3.28
CA MET A 186 -3.28 -5.13 4.52
C MET A 186 -3.88 -3.86 5.12
N LEU A 187 -4.07 -2.83 4.29
CA LEU A 187 -4.65 -1.57 4.74
C LEU A 187 -6.11 -1.72 5.20
N SER A 188 -6.90 -2.54 4.48
CA SER A 188 -8.27 -2.85 4.86
C SER A 188 -8.36 -3.53 6.22
N ILE A 189 -7.44 -4.44 6.53
CA ILE A 189 -7.32 -5.09 7.85
C ILE A 189 -7.11 -4.04 8.95
N VAL A 190 -6.18 -3.11 8.75
CA VAL A 190 -5.94 -2.03 9.72
C VAL A 190 -7.17 -1.13 9.84
N ALA A 191 -7.77 -0.73 8.72
CA ALA A 191 -8.90 0.18 8.69
C ALA A 191 -10.16 -0.37 9.37
N ASN A 192 -10.42 -1.67 9.27
CA ASN A 192 -11.65 -2.28 9.81
C ASN A 192 -11.49 -2.93 11.20
N GLY A 193 -10.32 -2.79 11.84
CA GLY A 193 -10.08 -3.33 13.18
C GLY A 193 -9.64 -4.79 13.21
N GLY A 194 -9.01 -5.31 12.13
CA GLY A 194 -8.32 -6.60 12.14
C GLY A 194 -9.00 -7.72 11.33
N THR A 195 -9.99 -7.42 10.49
CA THR A 195 -10.66 -8.44 9.69
C THR A 195 -10.12 -8.46 8.25
N LYS A 196 -9.61 -9.61 7.81
CA LYS A 196 -9.19 -9.86 6.43
C LYS A 196 -10.37 -10.33 5.60
N TYR A 197 -10.71 -9.56 4.56
CA TYR A 197 -11.73 -9.90 3.55
C TYR A 197 -11.05 -10.24 2.23
N GLN A 198 -11.64 -11.18 1.50
CA GLN A 198 -11.29 -11.42 0.11
C GLN A 198 -11.77 -10.25 -0.75
N PRO A 199 -10.91 -9.62 -1.57
CA PRO A 199 -11.36 -8.58 -2.50
C PRO A 199 -12.20 -9.16 -3.63
N TYR A 200 -13.15 -8.36 -4.16
CA TYR A 200 -14.02 -8.77 -5.26
C TYR A 200 -14.46 -7.58 -6.12
N LEU A 201 -14.74 -7.85 -7.40
CA LEU A 201 -15.25 -6.90 -8.39
C LEU A 201 -16.74 -7.12 -8.68
N VAL A 202 -17.14 -8.41 -8.82
CA VAL A 202 -18.52 -8.74 -9.20
C VAL A 202 -19.43 -8.68 -7.98
N ASP A 203 -20.31 -7.69 -7.89
CA ASP A 203 -21.29 -7.60 -6.81
C ASP A 203 -22.50 -8.49 -7.06
N SER A 204 -23.04 -8.43 -8.27
CA SER A 204 -24.23 -9.18 -8.67
C SER A 204 -24.28 -9.38 -10.18
N ILE A 205 -24.96 -10.44 -10.62
CA ILE A 205 -25.26 -10.72 -12.02
C ILE A 205 -26.75 -10.48 -12.20
N ILE A 206 -27.12 -9.69 -13.20
CA ILE A 206 -28.50 -9.36 -13.52
C ILE A 206 -28.91 -9.87 -14.90
N ASN A 207 -30.16 -10.25 -15.05
CA ASN A 207 -30.78 -10.62 -16.32
C ASN A 207 -30.98 -9.39 -17.22
N SER A 208 -31.28 -9.61 -18.49
CA SER A 208 -31.57 -8.53 -19.45
C SER A 208 -32.81 -7.68 -19.11
N ASP A 209 -33.73 -8.22 -18.31
CA ASP A 209 -34.92 -7.54 -17.81
C ASP A 209 -34.66 -6.74 -16.51
N GLY A 210 -33.40 -6.73 -16.01
CA GLY A 210 -33.00 -6.04 -14.79
C GLY A 210 -33.22 -6.84 -13.48
N SER A 211 -33.81 -8.04 -13.57
CA SER A 211 -33.96 -8.91 -12.39
C SER A 211 -32.62 -9.52 -11.95
N LEU A 212 -32.48 -9.78 -10.65
CA LEU A 212 -31.29 -10.44 -10.10
C LEU A 212 -31.22 -11.89 -10.62
N PHE A 213 -30.13 -12.25 -11.31
CA PHE A 213 -29.84 -13.61 -11.70
C PHE A 213 -29.09 -14.34 -10.58
N GLU A 214 -27.99 -13.73 -10.11
CA GLU A 214 -27.16 -14.33 -9.09
C GLU A 214 -26.44 -13.26 -8.25
N LYS A 215 -26.28 -13.53 -6.97
CA LYS A 215 -25.34 -12.81 -6.11
C LYS A 215 -24.25 -13.77 -5.67
N PRO A 216 -23.01 -13.63 -6.16
CA PRO A 216 -21.94 -14.55 -5.82
C PRO A 216 -21.77 -14.69 -4.31
N LYS A 217 -21.65 -15.93 -3.82
CA LYS A 217 -21.37 -16.19 -2.41
C LYS A 217 -19.93 -15.76 -2.11
N ARG A 218 -19.77 -14.94 -1.07
CA ARG A 218 -18.46 -14.47 -0.62
C ARG A 218 -18.02 -15.20 0.62
N ALA A 219 -16.70 -15.36 0.75
CA ALA A 219 -16.12 -15.83 1.99
C ALA A 219 -16.38 -14.82 3.12
N GLU A 220 -16.67 -15.33 4.30
CA GLU A 220 -16.75 -14.50 5.49
C GLU A 220 -15.36 -13.90 5.80
N GLY A 221 -15.37 -12.67 6.32
CA GLY A 221 -14.14 -12.05 6.79
C GLY A 221 -13.53 -12.84 7.95
N LYS A 222 -12.22 -13.02 7.92
CA LYS A 222 -11.48 -13.72 8.97
C LYS A 222 -10.69 -12.73 9.81
N HIS A 223 -10.93 -12.68 11.12
CA HIS A 223 -10.13 -11.87 12.03
C HIS A 223 -8.69 -12.42 12.09
N ILE A 224 -7.71 -11.54 11.95
CA ILE A 224 -6.30 -11.93 12.01
C ILE A 224 -5.83 -12.06 13.47
N ASP A 225 -4.73 -12.80 13.67
CA ASP A 225 -4.11 -12.98 14.99
C ASP A 225 -3.22 -11.76 15.35
N VAL A 226 -3.89 -10.61 15.52
CA VAL A 226 -3.30 -9.35 15.99
C VAL A 226 -4.30 -8.68 16.94
N SER A 227 -3.83 -8.24 18.09
CA SER A 227 -4.68 -7.62 19.10
C SER A 227 -5.26 -6.28 18.63
N GLN A 228 -6.47 -5.95 19.12
CA GLN A 228 -7.08 -4.65 18.85
C GLN A 228 -6.18 -3.50 19.29
N GLN A 229 -5.50 -3.65 20.42
CA GLN A 229 -4.56 -2.64 20.93
C GLN A 229 -3.43 -2.34 19.94
N THR A 230 -2.86 -3.38 19.31
CA THR A 230 -1.84 -3.21 18.27
C THR A 230 -2.41 -2.49 17.05
N ILE A 231 -3.60 -2.89 16.58
CA ILE A 231 -4.28 -2.20 15.47
C ILE A 231 -4.49 -0.72 15.80
N ASP A 232 -4.93 -0.40 17.02
CA ASP A 232 -5.15 0.98 17.44
C ASP A 232 -3.85 1.80 17.47
N TYR A 233 -2.74 1.22 17.94
CA TYR A 233 -1.43 1.87 17.91
C TYR A 233 -0.94 2.16 16.48
N ILE A 234 -1.15 1.21 15.56
CA ILE A 234 -0.84 1.42 14.13
C ILE A 234 -1.71 2.55 13.57
N ARG A 235 -3.01 2.55 13.84
CA ARG A 235 -3.94 3.59 13.40
C ARG A 235 -3.54 4.98 13.90
N MET A 236 -3.11 5.09 15.16
CA MET A 236 -2.60 6.35 15.73
C MET A 236 -1.39 6.88 14.95
N GLY A 237 -0.41 6.02 14.67
CA GLY A 237 0.77 6.40 13.90
C GLY A 237 0.46 6.78 12.45
N MET A 238 -0.46 6.04 11.80
CA MET A 238 -0.93 6.35 10.45
C MET A 238 -1.74 7.66 10.39
N SER A 239 -2.55 7.95 11.41
CA SER A 239 -3.28 9.22 11.52
C SER A 239 -2.31 10.39 11.69
N ALA A 240 -1.25 10.24 12.48
CA ALA A 240 -0.22 11.26 12.65
C ALA A 240 0.56 11.56 11.35
N THR A 241 0.65 10.60 10.41
CA THR A 241 1.30 10.82 9.10
C THR A 241 0.63 11.90 8.26
N THR A 242 -0.69 12.05 8.38
CA THR A 242 -1.51 12.99 7.60
C THR A 242 -1.85 14.28 8.34
N GLN A 243 -1.35 14.42 9.56
CA GLN A 243 -1.48 15.63 10.40
C GLN A 243 -0.21 16.48 10.37
N GLU A 244 -0.26 17.62 11.04
CA GLU A 244 0.88 18.52 11.17
C GLU A 244 2.11 17.80 11.74
N GLY A 245 3.25 17.97 11.08
CA GLY A 245 4.49 17.26 11.42
C GLY A 245 4.65 15.87 10.83
N GLY A 246 3.65 15.34 10.12
CA GLY A 246 3.74 14.08 9.37
C GLY A 246 4.18 14.29 7.91
N THR A 247 4.61 13.19 7.26
CA THR A 247 5.12 13.22 5.88
C THR A 247 4.08 13.58 4.81
N ALA A 248 2.79 13.63 5.18
CA ALA A 248 1.67 13.93 4.28
C ALA A 248 0.67 14.91 4.91
N SER A 249 1.17 15.94 5.61
CA SER A 249 0.36 16.92 6.36
C SER A 249 -0.67 17.69 5.50
N TYR A 250 -0.47 17.77 4.19
CA TYR A 250 -1.43 18.42 3.28
C TYR A 250 -2.81 17.74 3.24
N PHE A 251 -2.93 16.48 3.69
CA PHE A 251 -4.21 15.79 3.82
C PHE A 251 -5.11 16.40 4.92
N ALA A 252 -4.56 17.19 5.84
CA ALA A 252 -5.33 17.90 6.85
C ALA A 252 -6.35 18.91 6.26
N GLY A 253 -6.22 19.25 4.98
CA GLY A 253 -7.20 20.07 4.25
C GLY A 253 -8.49 19.33 3.84
N LEU A 254 -8.59 18.03 3.99
CA LEU A 254 -9.81 17.28 3.72
C LEU A 254 -10.86 17.46 4.82
N PRO A 255 -12.17 17.39 4.49
CA PRO A 255 -13.26 17.66 5.46
C PRO A 255 -13.40 16.60 6.56
N LYS A 256 -12.83 15.43 6.36
CA LYS A 256 -12.75 14.36 7.36
C LYS A 256 -11.30 13.87 7.48
N PRO A 257 -10.84 13.55 8.70
CA PRO A 257 -9.51 13.01 8.90
C PRO A 257 -9.33 11.67 8.16
N ILE A 258 -8.19 11.50 7.54
CA ILE A 258 -7.75 10.20 7.00
C ILE A 258 -6.46 9.77 7.69
N ALA A 259 -6.17 8.49 7.63
CA ALA A 259 -4.91 7.92 8.09
C ALA A 259 -4.15 7.34 6.90
N GLY A 260 -2.84 7.56 6.83
CA GLY A 260 -2.05 7.14 5.69
C GLY A 260 -0.62 6.77 6.02
N LYS A 261 0.09 6.26 5.02
CA LYS A 261 1.52 5.99 5.09
C LYS A 261 2.15 6.20 3.72
N THR A 262 3.18 7.02 3.68
CA THR A 262 4.05 7.18 2.51
C THR A 262 4.97 5.98 2.36
N GLY A 263 5.29 5.61 1.13
CA GLY A 263 6.32 4.65 0.78
C GLY A 263 7.22 5.20 -0.32
N THR A 264 8.48 4.82 -0.27
CA THR A 264 9.43 4.99 -1.37
C THR A 264 10.14 3.66 -1.51
N ALA A 265 10.05 3.06 -2.68
CA ALA A 265 10.66 1.76 -2.97
C ALA A 265 11.84 1.96 -3.90
N GLU A 266 13.01 1.54 -3.44
CA GLU A 266 14.24 1.60 -4.25
C GLU A 266 14.06 0.80 -5.54
N ASN A 267 14.58 1.35 -6.63
CA ASN A 267 14.54 0.74 -7.95
C ASN A 267 15.94 0.76 -8.57
N SER A 268 16.54 -0.43 -8.74
CA SER A 268 17.88 -0.58 -9.32
C SER A 268 17.99 -0.15 -10.79
N HIS A 269 16.85 0.02 -11.48
CA HIS A 269 16.80 0.30 -12.92
C HIS A 269 16.26 1.71 -13.24
N GLY A 270 16.20 2.61 -12.25
CA GLY A 270 15.69 3.97 -12.47
C GLY A 270 15.45 4.73 -11.17
N ARG A 271 14.57 5.72 -11.24
CA ARG A 271 14.13 6.44 -10.03
C ARG A 271 13.27 5.52 -9.16
N ASP A 272 13.27 5.77 -7.88
CA ASP A 272 12.43 5.03 -6.92
C ASP A 272 10.95 5.08 -7.29
N HIS A 273 10.19 4.05 -6.89
CA HIS A 273 8.74 4.05 -6.99
C HIS A 273 8.13 4.81 -5.81
N GLY A 274 7.19 5.70 -6.09
CA GLY A 274 6.44 6.42 -5.07
C GLY A 274 5.17 5.65 -4.69
N LEU A 275 5.00 5.35 -3.39
CA LEU A 275 3.84 4.65 -2.87
C LEU A 275 3.09 5.51 -1.85
N PHE A 276 1.77 5.41 -1.85
CA PHE A 276 0.94 5.97 -0.80
C PHE A 276 -0.25 5.06 -0.52
N VAL A 277 -0.47 4.76 0.75
CA VAL A 277 -1.62 4.00 1.23
C VAL A 277 -2.38 4.83 2.25
N ALA A 278 -3.71 4.91 2.14
CA ALA A 278 -4.54 5.65 3.08
C ALA A 278 -5.93 5.06 3.21
N TYR A 279 -6.54 5.26 4.37
CA TYR A 279 -7.93 4.93 4.61
C TYR A 279 -8.65 6.11 5.31
N GLY A 280 -9.95 6.16 5.14
CA GLY A 280 -10.78 7.18 5.78
C GLY A 280 -12.29 7.00 5.57
N PRO A 281 -13.08 7.78 6.34
CA PRO A 281 -12.70 8.58 7.51
C PRO A 281 -12.03 7.76 8.62
N VAL A 282 -11.25 8.40 9.50
CA VAL A 282 -10.52 7.67 10.58
C VAL A 282 -11.47 7.02 11.57
N ASP A 283 -12.54 7.74 11.96
CA ASP A 283 -13.48 7.29 12.99
C ASP A 283 -14.44 6.20 12.49
N ASP A 284 -14.82 6.24 11.20
CA ASP A 284 -15.69 5.26 10.55
C ASP A 284 -15.14 4.95 9.14
N PRO A 285 -14.16 4.05 9.02
CA PRO A 285 -13.49 3.78 7.76
C PRO A 285 -14.40 3.17 6.69
N GLU A 286 -14.59 3.90 5.59
CA GLU A 286 -15.42 3.49 4.47
C GLU A 286 -14.61 3.14 3.21
N LEU A 287 -13.42 3.74 3.07
CA LEU A 287 -12.59 3.61 1.87
C LEU A 287 -11.13 3.40 2.23
N VAL A 288 -10.47 2.50 1.51
CA VAL A 288 -9.01 2.41 1.43
C VAL A 288 -8.56 2.75 0.02
N VAL A 289 -7.45 3.47 -0.10
CA VAL A 289 -6.85 3.84 -1.38
C VAL A 289 -5.36 3.51 -1.34
N VAL A 290 -4.90 2.82 -2.36
CA VAL A 290 -3.49 2.50 -2.59
C VAL A 290 -3.08 3.04 -3.95
N CYS A 291 -1.98 3.74 -4.00
CA CYS A 291 -1.40 4.25 -5.24
C CYS A 291 0.09 3.94 -5.29
N ILE A 292 0.54 3.41 -6.43
CA ILE A 292 1.95 3.24 -6.77
C ILE A 292 2.22 4.01 -8.06
N VAL A 293 3.24 4.84 -8.06
CA VAL A 293 3.73 5.56 -9.24
C VAL A 293 5.14 5.05 -9.54
N GLU A 294 5.24 4.25 -10.58
CA GLU A 294 6.53 3.71 -11.05
C GLU A 294 7.48 4.86 -11.38
N GLN A 295 8.72 4.78 -10.86
CA GLN A 295 9.78 5.78 -11.05
C GLN A 295 9.36 7.22 -10.67
N GLY A 296 8.36 7.36 -9.79
CA GLY A 296 7.82 8.65 -9.36
C GLY A 296 8.67 9.38 -8.31
N GLY A 297 9.62 8.70 -7.69
CA GLY A 297 10.38 9.22 -6.54
C GLY A 297 9.58 9.14 -5.24
N PHE A 298 9.58 10.19 -4.44
CA PHE A 298 8.91 10.18 -3.13
C PHE A 298 7.40 9.98 -3.21
N GLY A 299 6.88 9.05 -2.40
CA GLY A 299 5.46 8.71 -2.37
C GLY A 299 4.55 9.90 -2.01
N SER A 300 4.98 10.79 -1.10
CA SER A 300 4.24 12.00 -0.75
C SER A 300 4.05 12.97 -1.93
N VAL A 301 4.98 12.96 -2.90
CA VAL A 301 4.97 13.87 -4.05
C VAL A 301 4.28 13.23 -5.26
N ALA A 302 4.53 11.95 -5.52
CA ALA A 302 4.03 11.28 -6.73
C ALA A 302 2.67 10.62 -6.52
N ALA A 303 2.53 9.80 -5.48
CA ALA A 303 1.32 9.01 -5.22
C ALA A 303 0.30 9.73 -4.33
N GLY A 304 0.77 10.51 -3.35
CA GLY A 304 -0.08 11.21 -2.40
C GLY A 304 -1.12 12.14 -3.04
N PRO A 305 -0.78 13.00 -4.00
CA PRO A 305 -1.77 13.86 -4.68
C PRO A 305 -2.88 13.07 -5.39
N ILE A 306 -2.58 11.89 -5.92
CA ILE A 306 -3.57 11.00 -6.55
C ILE A 306 -4.51 10.45 -5.49
N VAL A 307 -3.97 9.99 -4.36
CA VAL A 307 -4.76 9.49 -3.23
C VAL A 307 -5.62 10.62 -2.63
N TYR A 308 -5.07 11.83 -2.51
CA TYR A 308 -5.82 13.01 -2.05
C TYR A 308 -7.05 13.26 -2.93
N LYS A 309 -6.88 13.25 -4.26
CA LYS A 309 -7.98 13.42 -5.22
C LYS A 309 -9.01 12.31 -5.13
N ALA A 310 -8.60 11.07 -4.89
CA ALA A 310 -9.54 9.97 -4.70
C ALA A 310 -10.42 10.17 -3.46
N PHE A 311 -9.85 10.66 -2.34
CA PHE A 311 -10.64 11.02 -1.15
C PHE A 311 -11.49 12.27 -1.35
N GLU A 312 -11.01 13.27 -2.08
CA GLU A 312 -11.79 14.47 -2.42
C GLU A 312 -13.06 14.08 -3.18
N GLU A 313 -12.97 13.26 -4.23
CA GLU A 313 -14.11 12.74 -5.00
C GLU A 313 -15.05 11.92 -4.11
N PHE A 314 -14.49 11.01 -3.30
CA PHE A 314 -15.28 10.20 -2.38
C PHE A 314 -16.05 11.04 -1.38
N PHE A 315 -15.43 12.08 -0.79
CA PHE A 315 -16.09 12.97 0.16
C PHE A 315 -17.15 13.86 -0.50
N GLN A 316 -16.97 14.22 -1.76
CA GLN A 316 -18.01 14.87 -2.56
C GLN A 316 -19.20 13.94 -2.83
N GLU A 317 -18.95 12.67 -3.16
CA GLU A 317 -20.01 11.66 -3.33
C GLU A 317 -20.82 11.44 -2.05
N ARG A 318 -20.15 11.47 -0.92
CA ARG A 318 -20.77 11.31 0.41
C ARG A 318 -21.42 12.59 0.95
N GLY A 319 -21.28 13.72 0.23
CA GLY A 319 -21.81 15.01 0.66
C GLY A 319 -21.06 15.64 1.83
N TYR A 320 -19.83 15.19 2.12
CA TYR A 320 -18.96 15.80 3.14
C TYR A 320 -18.32 17.11 2.68
N MET A 321 -18.31 17.35 1.38
CA MET A 321 -17.88 18.61 0.77
C MET A 321 -18.70 18.91 -0.50
N PRO A 322 -18.84 20.20 -0.90
CA PRO A 322 -19.56 20.55 -2.11
C PRO A 322 -18.84 20.02 -3.35
N ARG A 323 -19.62 19.57 -4.36
CA ARG A 323 -19.06 19.34 -5.69
C ARG A 323 -18.87 20.67 -6.36
N PRO A 324 -17.68 20.95 -6.96
CA PRO A 324 -17.57 22.10 -7.85
C PRO A 324 -18.58 21.91 -9.00
N ASP A 325 -19.31 22.98 -9.33
CA ASP A 325 -20.22 22.96 -10.46
C ASP A 325 -19.48 22.40 -11.68
N LYS A 326 -19.98 21.29 -12.24
CA LYS A 326 -19.45 20.78 -13.49
C LYS A 326 -19.64 21.88 -14.51
N ALA A 327 -18.56 22.57 -14.91
CA ALA A 327 -18.61 23.49 -16.02
C ALA A 327 -19.31 22.78 -17.18
N ALA A 328 -20.40 23.34 -17.65
CA ALA A 328 -21.15 22.77 -18.76
C ALA A 328 -20.17 22.44 -19.90
N PRO A 329 -20.29 21.27 -20.54
CA PRO A 329 -19.37 20.90 -21.60
C PRO A 329 -19.37 22.04 -22.63
N LYS A 330 -18.19 22.58 -22.91
CA LYS A 330 -18.03 23.56 -23.99
C LYS A 330 -18.64 22.93 -25.23
N LYS A 331 -19.74 23.48 -25.73
CA LYS A 331 -20.27 23.12 -27.04
C LYS A 331 -19.16 23.41 -28.04
N ASP A 332 -18.55 22.37 -28.56
CA ASP A 332 -17.70 22.50 -29.73
C ASP A 332 -18.54 23.08 -30.84
N THR A 333 -18.33 24.35 -31.12
CA THR A 333 -18.86 25.03 -32.29
C THR A 333 -18.04 24.49 -33.47
N ILE A 334 -18.57 23.45 -34.10
CA ILE A 334 -18.08 23.03 -35.40
C ILE A 334 -18.43 24.19 -36.38
N GLN A 335 -17.41 24.91 -36.81
CA GLN A 335 -17.44 25.71 -38.05
C GLN A 335 -16.85 24.93 -39.19
#